data_09dc5c03a59f296c814c290f618982bf
#
_entry.id   09dc5c03a59f296c814c290f618982bf
#
_cell.length_a   1.000
_cell.length_b   1.000
_cell.length_c   1.000
_cell.angle_alpha   90.00
_cell.angle_beta   90.00
_cell.angle_gamma   90.00
#
_symmetry.space_group_name_H-M   'P 1'
#
loop_
_entity.id
_entity.type
_entity.pdbx_description
1 polymer ?
#
loop_
_entity_poly.entity_id
_entity_poly.type
_entity_poly.pdbx_seq_one_letter_code
_entity_poly.pdbx_strand_id
1 'polypeptide(L)'
;MRAWTCRTAGIYITALLAGPALTAVTATAPTGAGTVGSGTWTIQESLDATLPGGQIESVSCVTATACTAVGSYSTTSGTTVTLAEAWNGTSWTKQRTPNPVGGNSPTLLGVSCTAANFCEAVGGYSTGSPSTGVMLAEAWRGRSWMLQPVPTPAGATSAALRSVSCVSATFCEAVGFNGTSSAARVPLAEVWNGASWRPQPTPGPAGSTLAELSGVSCVSAHFCEAVVNSPDSAPAAEQWNGRSWQLQALPPSVGVGTVSCVSASFCEAVGSSAGAAIWNGTSWSAQPFPNPTGGFINSFGSVSCASATFCEWVSSSSNGTGTVVTLAEVWNGTSWSVQSTPGPPRGGLCRPQRSVVHRR
;
A
#
# COMPACT_ATOMS: atom_id res chain seq x y z
N MET A 1 -5.08 -4.76 10.57
CA MET A 1 -3.86 -5.58 10.64
C MET A 1 -2.75 -4.86 9.91
N ARG A 2 -1.56 -4.91 10.43
CA ARG A 2 -0.39 -4.25 9.87
C ARG A 2 0.74 -5.23 9.84
N ALA A 3 1.48 -5.25 8.75
CA ALA A 3 2.54 -6.22 8.56
C ALA A 3 3.91 -5.55 8.42
N TRP A 4 4.89 -6.11 9.09
CA TRP A 4 6.30 -5.85 8.93
C TRP A 4 7.00 -7.12 8.48
N THR A 5 7.95 -7.01 7.58
CA THR A 5 8.80 -8.14 7.22
C THR A 5 10.22 -7.95 7.71
N CYS A 6 10.72 -8.91 8.47
CA CYS A 6 12.10 -8.96 8.90
C CYS A 6 12.82 -10.10 8.20
N ARG A 7 13.95 -9.82 7.54
CA ARG A 7 14.83 -10.87 7.01
C ARG A 7 15.72 -11.41 8.15
N THR A 8 15.33 -12.48 8.70
CA THR A 8 16.01 -13.72 9.14
C THR A 8 14.94 -14.57 9.75
N ALA A 9 14.79 -15.78 9.24
CA ALA A 9 13.82 -16.75 9.75
C ALA A 9 12.37 -16.23 9.86
N GLY A 10 11.89 -15.49 8.83
CA GLY A 10 10.47 -15.28 8.54
C GLY A 10 9.56 -14.79 9.65
N ILE A 11 9.98 -13.80 10.38
CA ILE A 11 9.15 -13.21 11.43
C ILE A 11 8.55 -11.92 10.90
N TYR A 12 7.22 -11.82 10.91
CA TYR A 12 6.46 -10.64 10.55
C TYR A 12 5.83 -10.02 11.79
N ILE A 13 5.82 -8.69 11.83
CA ILE A 13 5.09 -7.96 12.86
C ILE A 13 3.73 -7.60 12.28
N THR A 14 2.68 -8.23 12.78
CA THR A 14 1.30 -7.91 12.44
C THR A 14 0.62 -7.35 13.69
N ALA A 15 0.10 -6.14 13.64
CA ALA A 15 -0.71 -5.62 14.73
C ALA A 15 -2.18 -5.95 14.50
N LEU A 16 -2.76 -6.70 15.42
CA LEU A 16 -4.19 -6.90 15.56
C LEU A 16 -4.74 -5.84 16.50
N LEU A 17 -5.43 -4.84 15.97
CA LEU A 17 -6.28 -4.01 16.82
C LEU A 17 -7.61 -4.73 17.00
N ALA A 18 -7.78 -5.36 18.16
CA ALA A 18 -9.07 -5.84 18.62
C ALA A 18 -9.94 -4.62 19.00
N GLY A 19 -10.81 -4.17 18.09
CA GLY A 19 -11.92 -3.29 18.46
C GLY A 19 -13.06 -4.11 19.04
N PRO A 20 -13.88 -3.56 19.96
CA PRO A 20 -15.02 -4.29 20.51
C PRO A 20 -16.03 -4.64 19.42
N ALA A 21 -16.60 -5.84 19.52
CA ALA A 21 -17.68 -6.31 18.64
C ALA A 21 -18.83 -5.32 18.66
N LEU A 22 -19.19 -4.77 17.51
CA LEU A 22 -20.39 -3.93 17.34
C LEU A 22 -21.62 -4.81 17.30
N THR A 23 -22.31 -4.89 18.43
CA THR A 23 -23.75 -5.14 18.42
C THR A 23 -24.43 -3.87 17.96
N ALA A 24 -25.34 -3.99 16.99
CA ALA A 24 -26.13 -2.87 16.50
C ALA A 24 -26.91 -2.22 17.64
N VAL A 25 -26.57 -0.98 17.99
CA VAL A 25 -27.36 -0.11 18.87
C VAL A 25 -27.49 1.25 18.18
N THR A 26 -28.73 1.71 18.10
CA THR A 26 -29.17 2.99 17.57
C THR A 26 -28.34 4.16 18.13
N ALA A 27 -27.95 5.07 17.23
CA ALA A 27 -27.11 6.23 17.48
C ALA A 27 -27.70 7.20 18.50
N THR A 28 -27.02 7.37 19.62
CA THR A 28 -26.93 8.63 20.35
C THR A 28 -25.44 8.98 20.42
N ALA A 29 -25.10 10.17 19.96
CA ALA A 29 -23.72 10.65 19.95
C ALA A 29 -23.16 10.71 21.39
N PRO A 30 -22.02 10.10 21.69
CA PRO A 30 -21.33 10.34 22.94
C PRO A 30 -20.43 11.56 22.78
N THR A 31 -20.70 12.62 23.53
CA THR A 31 -19.75 13.64 23.92
C THR A 31 -18.74 13.01 24.90
N GLY A 32 -17.58 12.63 24.43
CA GLY A 32 -16.49 12.12 25.23
C GLY A 32 -15.32 11.77 24.34
N ALA A 33 -14.19 12.44 24.51
CA ALA A 33 -12.91 12.07 23.92
C ALA A 33 -12.53 10.67 24.44
N GLY A 34 -12.86 9.64 23.66
CA GLY A 34 -12.43 8.28 23.95
C GLY A 34 -10.91 8.19 23.84
N THR A 35 -10.25 7.82 24.90
CA THR A 35 -8.84 7.43 24.89
C THR A 35 -8.68 6.32 23.86
N VAL A 36 -7.96 6.60 22.80
CA VAL A 36 -7.54 5.59 21.80
C VAL A 36 -6.71 4.56 22.56
N GLY A 37 -7.23 3.34 22.70
CA GLY A 37 -6.52 2.27 23.37
C GLY A 37 -5.18 2.04 22.66
N SER A 38 -4.08 2.11 23.39
CA SER A 38 -2.75 1.77 22.91
C SER A 38 -2.71 0.27 22.58
N GLY A 39 -3.00 -0.08 21.32
CA GLY A 39 -2.84 -1.44 20.83
C GLY A 39 -1.37 -1.85 20.95
N THR A 40 -1.11 -3.03 21.47
CA THR A 40 0.24 -3.59 21.51
C THR A 40 0.58 -4.22 20.17
N TRP A 41 1.79 -3.92 19.65
CA TRP A 41 2.34 -4.59 18.48
C TRP A 41 2.79 -6.00 18.84
N THR A 42 2.43 -6.97 18.04
CA THR A 42 2.90 -8.36 18.20
C THR A 42 3.52 -8.86 16.90
N ILE A 43 4.55 -9.71 17.06
CA ILE A 43 5.15 -10.41 15.93
C ILE A 43 4.28 -11.62 15.60
N GLN A 44 3.90 -11.77 14.33
CA GLN A 44 3.24 -12.96 13.83
C GLN A 44 4.12 -13.60 12.74
N GLU A 45 4.26 -14.91 12.82
CA GLU A 45 4.98 -15.68 11.80
C GLU A 45 4.11 -15.85 10.55
N SER A 46 4.68 -15.55 9.40
CA SER A 46 4.12 -15.83 8.08
C SER A 46 4.86 -17.00 7.41
N LEU A 47 4.23 -17.65 6.44
CA LEU A 47 4.79 -18.84 5.81
C LEU A 47 5.94 -18.56 4.85
N ASP A 48 5.99 -17.35 4.27
CA ASP A 48 7.08 -16.97 3.36
C ASP A 48 8.46 -16.93 4.06
N ALA A 49 8.47 -16.92 5.38
CA ALA A 49 9.65 -17.14 6.22
C ALA A 49 10.44 -18.39 5.87
N THR A 50 9.75 -19.42 5.46
CA THR A 50 10.33 -20.69 5.04
C THR A 50 10.63 -20.73 3.54
N LEU A 51 10.19 -19.70 2.79
CA LEU A 51 10.36 -19.61 1.34
C LEU A 51 11.63 -18.82 1.00
N PRO A 52 12.53 -19.36 0.17
CA PRO A 52 13.72 -18.63 -0.25
C PRO A 52 13.38 -17.30 -0.90
N GLY A 53 13.93 -16.19 -0.36
CA GLY A 53 13.70 -14.85 -0.89
C GLY A 53 12.24 -14.36 -0.82
N GLY A 54 11.41 -14.96 0.04
CA GLY A 54 10.03 -14.53 0.24
C GLY A 54 9.94 -13.07 0.68
N GLN A 55 8.99 -12.33 0.11
CA GLN A 55 8.69 -10.93 0.44
C GLN A 55 7.18 -10.71 0.36
N ILE A 56 6.60 -10.17 1.41
CA ILE A 56 5.25 -9.61 1.39
C ILE A 56 5.37 -8.12 1.06
N GLU A 57 4.61 -7.63 0.10
CA GLU A 57 4.62 -6.23 -0.34
C GLU A 57 3.38 -5.47 0.14
N SER A 58 2.26 -6.14 0.31
CA SER A 58 1.00 -5.50 0.70
C SER A 58 0.08 -6.46 1.45
N VAL A 59 -0.77 -5.90 2.31
CA VAL A 59 -1.82 -6.64 3.02
C VAL A 59 -3.12 -5.86 3.03
N SER A 60 -4.24 -6.55 2.86
CA SER A 60 -5.58 -6.00 2.95
C SER A 60 -6.46 -6.87 3.84
N CYS A 61 -7.15 -6.25 4.80
CA CYS A 61 -8.01 -6.95 5.75
C CYS A 61 -9.45 -6.46 5.63
N VAL A 62 -10.37 -7.37 5.46
CA VAL A 62 -11.82 -7.07 5.52
C VAL A 62 -12.37 -7.21 6.94
N THR A 63 -11.74 -8.06 7.75
CA THR A 63 -12.04 -8.23 9.18
C THR A 63 -10.74 -8.58 9.93
N ALA A 64 -10.79 -8.63 11.26
CA ALA A 64 -9.66 -9.08 12.09
C ALA A 64 -9.27 -10.54 11.84
N THR A 65 -10.15 -11.34 11.25
CA THR A 65 -9.95 -12.77 10.96
C THR A 65 -9.88 -13.09 9.46
N ALA A 66 -9.91 -12.08 8.59
CA ALA A 66 -9.86 -12.26 7.15
C ALA A 66 -8.99 -11.20 6.51
N CYS A 67 -7.73 -11.54 6.25
CA CYS A 67 -6.79 -10.72 5.53
C CYS A 67 -6.14 -11.49 4.39
N THR A 68 -5.69 -10.76 3.40
CA THR A 68 -4.88 -11.28 2.29
C THR A 68 -3.59 -10.48 2.22
N ALA A 69 -2.47 -11.17 2.18
CA ALA A 69 -1.14 -10.60 1.95
C ALA A 69 -0.61 -11.06 0.60
N VAL A 70 0.10 -10.19 -0.12
CA VAL A 70 0.66 -10.51 -1.43
C VAL A 70 2.11 -10.05 -1.55
N GLY A 71 2.83 -10.67 -2.49
CA GLY A 71 4.23 -10.37 -2.76
C GLY A 71 4.85 -11.31 -3.78
N SER A 72 6.07 -11.78 -3.49
CA SER A 72 6.79 -12.75 -4.31
C SER A 72 7.71 -13.63 -3.47
N TYR A 73 8.13 -14.78 -4.04
CA TYR A 73 9.17 -15.64 -3.46
C TYR A 73 9.93 -16.36 -4.57
N SER A 74 11.12 -16.89 -4.24
CA SER A 74 11.88 -17.72 -5.17
C SER A 74 11.58 -19.21 -4.93
N THR A 75 11.33 -19.94 -6.00
CA THR A 75 11.21 -21.40 -5.95
C THR A 75 12.58 -22.03 -5.68
N THR A 76 12.61 -23.32 -5.38
CA THR A 76 13.87 -24.07 -5.21
C THR A 76 14.75 -24.09 -6.46
N SER A 77 14.15 -23.86 -7.64
CA SER A 77 14.87 -23.72 -8.92
C SER A 77 15.41 -22.30 -9.14
N GLY A 78 15.20 -21.35 -8.20
CA GLY A 78 15.63 -19.96 -8.32
C GLY A 78 14.70 -19.06 -9.13
N THR A 79 13.54 -19.57 -9.56
CA THR A 79 12.55 -18.77 -10.31
C THR A 79 11.70 -17.94 -9.33
N THR A 80 11.60 -16.64 -9.53
CA THR A 80 10.68 -15.79 -8.77
C THR A 80 9.24 -16.01 -9.26
N VAL A 81 8.32 -16.13 -8.32
CA VAL A 81 6.89 -16.33 -8.56
C VAL A 81 6.08 -15.43 -7.61
N THR A 82 4.84 -15.12 -7.96
CA THR A 82 3.94 -14.36 -7.10
C THR A 82 3.59 -15.15 -5.84
N LEU A 83 3.34 -14.43 -4.74
CA LEU A 83 2.92 -14.96 -3.45
C LEU A 83 1.60 -14.35 -3.04
N ALA A 84 0.68 -15.17 -2.56
CA ALA A 84 -0.48 -14.73 -1.81
C ALA A 84 -0.67 -15.62 -0.57
N GLU A 85 -1.01 -14.99 0.55
CA GLU A 85 -1.31 -15.65 1.82
C GLU A 85 -2.64 -15.13 2.38
N ALA A 86 -3.42 -16.02 2.97
CA ALA A 86 -4.68 -15.68 3.63
C ALA A 86 -4.57 -15.90 5.15
N TRP A 87 -5.04 -14.93 5.92
CA TRP A 87 -5.18 -15.00 7.38
C TRP A 87 -6.59 -15.42 7.76
N ASN A 88 -6.71 -16.39 8.65
CA ASN A 88 -7.99 -16.91 9.13
C ASN A 88 -8.34 -16.50 10.57
N GLY A 89 -7.56 -15.59 11.16
CA GLY A 89 -7.69 -15.18 12.57
C GLY A 89 -6.67 -15.85 13.49
N THR A 90 -6.03 -16.95 13.06
CA THR A 90 -5.07 -17.71 13.87
C THR A 90 -3.76 -17.99 13.14
N SER A 91 -3.80 -18.19 11.83
CA SER A 91 -2.62 -18.52 11.02
C SER A 91 -2.74 -18.00 9.60
N TRP A 92 -1.58 -17.76 8.99
CA TRP A 92 -1.45 -17.50 7.56
C TRP A 92 -1.38 -18.83 6.78
N THR A 93 -2.04 -18.88 5.63
CA THR A 93 -2.02 -20.02 4.72
C THR A 93 -1.71 -19.55 3.31
N LYS A 94 -0.74 -20.21 2.66
CA LYS A 94 -0.37 -19.88 1.29
C LYS A 94 -1.49 -20.25 0.33
N GLN A 95 -1.81 -19.32 -0.56
CA GLN A 95 -2.73 -19.52 -1.67
C GLN A 95 -1.94 -19.68 -2.98
N ARG A 96 -2.43 -20.56 -3.86
CA ARG A 96 -1.81 -20.73 -5.17
C ARG A 96 -2.18 -19.55 -6.07
N THR A 97 -1.17 -18.87 -6.60
CA THR A 97 -1.29 -17.80 -7.57
C THR A 97 -0.90 -18.28 -8.97
N PRO A 98 -1.54 -17.80 -10.03
CA PRO A 98 -1.08 -18.03 -11.40
C PRO A 98 0.11 -17.10 -11.70
N ASN A 99 1.06 -17.60 -12.53
CA ASN A 99 2.18 -16.75 -12.97
C ASN A 99 2.07 -16.51 -14.49
N PRO A 100 2.45 -15.31 -14.98
CA PRO A 100 2.45 -15.03 -16.42
C PRO A 100 3.37 -15.98 -17.17
N VAL A 101 2.88 -16.57 -18.25
CA VAL A 101 3.69 -17.45 -19.11
C VAL A 101 4.80 -16.64 -19.78
N GLY A 102 6.05 -17.07 -19.65
CA GLY A 102 7.22 -16.34 -20.17
C GLY A 102 7.58 -15.08 -19.38
N GLY A 103 6.92 -14.82 -18.25
CA GLY A 103 7.24 -13.72 -17.35
C GLY A 103 8.43 -14.03 -16.46
N ASN A 104 9.28 -13.01 -16.28
CA ASN A 104 10.42 -13.06 -15.36
C ASN A 104 10.15 -12.16 -14.16
N SER A 105 10.51 -12.64 -12.96
CA SER A 105 10.41 -11.89 -11.70
C SER A 105 9.04 -11.25 -11.44
N PRO A 106 7.92 -11.97 -11.58
CA PRO A 106 6.60 -11.44 -11.26
C PRO A 106 6.50 -11.14 -9.77
N THR A 107 5.93 -9.97 -9.44
CA THR A 107 5.71 -9.53 -8.06
C THR A 107 4.36 -8.82 -7.96
N LEU A 108 3.58 -9.15 -6.94
CA LEU A 108 2.39 -8.41 -6.56
C LEU A 108 2.80 -7.33 -5.55
N LEU A 109 2.50 -6.07 -5.84
CA LEU A 109 2.93 -4.89 -5.08
C LEU A 109 1.81 -4.28 -4.24
N GLY A 110 0.57 -4.46 -4.63
CA GLY A 110 -0.60 -3.96 -3.94
C GLY A 110 -1.74 -4.98 -3.93
N VAL A 111 -2.54 -4.99 -2.87
CA VAL A 111 -3.77 -5.77 -2.77
C VAL A 111 -4.87 -4.99 -2.09
N SER A 112 -6.09 -5.11 -2.58
CA SER A 112 -7.29 -4.52 -1.97
C SER A 112 -8.44 -5.52 -2.00
N CYS A 113 -9.01 -5.80 -0.83
CA CYS A 113 -10.11 -6.73 -0.65
C CYS A 113 -11.35 -5.98 -0.16
N THR A 114 -12.49 -6.16 -0.82
CA THR A 114 -13.79 -5.64 -0.36
C THR A 114 -14.62 -6.69 0.37
N ALA A 115 -14.27 -7.96 0.18
CA ALA A 115 -14.87 -9.11 0.88
C ALA A 115 -13.85 -10.26 0.95
N ALA A 116 -14.06 -11.22 1.84
CA ALA A 116 -13.20 -12.40 1.97
C ALA A 116 -13.13 -13.25 0.67
N ASN A 117 -14.10 -13.10 -0.22
CA ASN A 117 -14.19 -13.77 -1.51
C ASN A 117 -13.90 -12.84 -2.71
N PHE A 118 -13.48 -11.60 -2.47
CA PHE A 118 -13.13 -10.65 -3.52
C PHE A 118 -11.92 -9.81 -3.13
N CYS A 119 -10.81 -10.01 -3.84
CA CYS A 119 -9.64 -9.14 -3.81
C CYS A 119 -9.13 -8.90 -5.23
N GLU A 120 -8.54 -7.73 -5.45
CA GLU A 120 -7.69 -7.42 -6.58
C GLU A 120 -6.26 -7.22 -6.08
N ALA A 121 -5.31 -7.82 -6.77
CA ALA A 121 -3.88 -7.65 -6.52
C ALA A 121 -3.19 -7.19 -7.80
N VAL A 122 -2.28 -6.23 -7.68
CA VAL A 122 -1.59 -5.62 -8.81
C VAL A 122 -0.08 -5.59 -8.61
N GLY A 123 0.65 -5.49 -9.72
CA GLY A 123 2.10 -5.47 -9.68
C GLY A 123 2.72 -5.39 -11.07
N GLY A 124 3.80 -6.13 -11.26
CA GLY A 124 4.50 -6.18 -12.53
C GLY A 124 5.38 -7.41 -12.69
N TYR A 125 5.79 -7.65 -13.90
CA TYR A 125 6.77 -8.66 -14.30
C TYR A 125 7.57 -8.16 -15.50
N SER A 126 8.62 -8.86 -15.89
CA SER A 126 9.36 -8.52 -17.10
C SER A 126 9.31 -9.62 -18.14
N THR A 127 9.42 -9.25 -19.42
CA THR A 127 9.45 -10.18 -20.55
C THR A 127 10.55 -9.81 -21.53
N GLY A 128 10.97 -10.78 -22.36
CA GLY A 128 11.83 -10.51 -23.50
C GLY A 128 13.30 -10.20 -23.17
N SER A 129 14.05 -9.93 -24.27
CA SER A 129 15.44 -9.48 -24.24
C SER A 129 15.63 -8.51 -25.43
N PRO A 130 15.76 -7.19 -25.21
CA PRO A 130 15.86 -6.49 -23.92
C PRO A 130 14.58 -6.61 -23.07
N SER A 131 14.75 -6.49 -21.75
CA SER A 131 13.67 -6.68 -20.79
C SER A 131 12.63 -5.57 -20.89
N THR A 132 11.37 -5.94 -21.05
CA THR A 132 10.21 -5.05 -21.05
C THR A 132 9.41 -5.27 -19.77
N GLY A 133 9.13 -4.20 -19.04
CA GLY A 133 8.25 -4.22 -17.86
C GLY A 133 6.78 -4.26 -18.29
N VAL A 134 6.02 -5.18 -17.69
CA VAL A 134 4.61 -5.42 -18.01
C VAL A 134 3.79 -5.37 -16.73
N MET A 135 2.63 -4.74 -16.79
CA MET A 135 1.67 -4.69 -15.68
C MET A 135 1.09 -6.07 -15.37
N LEU A 136 0.86 -6.34 -14.11
CA LEU A 136 0.26 -7.57 -13.61
C LEU A 136 -0.98 -7.24 -12.79
N ALA A 137 -2.06 -7.97 -13.03
CA ALA A 137 -3.22 -7.99 -12.16
C ALA A 137 -3.69 -9.43 -11.95
N GLU A 138 -4.03 -9.75 -10.72
CA GLU A 138 -4.60 -11.03 -10.30
C GLU A 138 -5.83 -10.79 -9.43
N ALA A 139 -6.86 -11.58 -9.63
CA ALA A 139 -8.12 -11.48 -8.91
C ALA A 139 -8.40 -12.71 -8.07
N TRP A 140 -8.71 -12.54 -6.78
CA TRP A 140 -9.28 -13.57 -5.93
C TRP A 140 -10.81 -13.58 -6.02
N ARG A 141 -11.37 -14.74 -6.30
CA ARG A 141 -12.83 -14.92 -6.44
C ARG A 141 -13.36 -16.00 -5.48
N GLY A 142 -12.83 -16.00 -4.25
CA GLY A 142 -13.28 -16.89 -3.17
C GLY A 142 -12.78 -18.33 -3.26
N ARG A 143 -12.23 -18.76 -4.40
CA ARG A 143 -11.75 -20.13 -4.62
C ARG A 143 -10.35 -20.18 -5.20
N SER A 144 -10.02 -19.29 -6.12
CA SER A 144 -8.73 -19.24 -6.82
C SER A 144 -8.36 -17.82 -7.22
N TRP A 145 -7.06 -17.59 -7.33
CA TRP A 145 -6.50 -16.44 -8.00
C TRP A 145 -6.51 -16.66 -9.51
N MET A 146 -6.78 -15.62 -10.28
CA MET A 146 -6.85 -15.65 -11.74
C MET A 146 -6.14 -14.43 -12.31
N LEU A 147 -5.31 -14.63 -13.34
CA LEU A 147 -4.72 -13.53 -14.11
C LEU A 147 -5.83 -12.73 -14.80
N GLN A 148 -5.69 -11.41 -14.77
CA GLN A 148 -6.54 -10.49 -15.50
C GLN A 148 -5.71 -9.75 -16.56
N PRO A 149 -6.23 -9.59 -17.79
CA PRO A 149 -5.59 -8.73 -18.77
C PRO A 149 -5.63 -7.26 -18.32
N VAL A 150 -4.46 -6.61 -18.32
CA VAL A 150 -4.32 -5.17 -18.09
C VAL A 150 -3.81 -4.56 -19.39
N PRO A 151 -4.49 -3.56 -19.98
CA PRO A 151 -4.04 -2.90 -21.20
C PRO A 151 -2.71 -2.17 -20.95
N THR A 152 -1.67 -2.53 -21.70
CA THR A 152 -0.40 -1.81 -21.63
C THR A 152 -0.41 -0.67 -22.63
N PRO A 153 -0.05 0.57 -22.27
CA PRO A 153 0.02 1.69 -23.22
C PRO A 153 0.96 1.38 -24.38
N ALA A 154 0.55 1.78 -25.60
CA ALA A 154 1.31 1.52 -26.81
C ALA A 154 2.72 2.14 -26.74
N GLY A 155 3.74 1.37 -27.08
CA GLY A 155 5.14 1.80 -27.05
C GLY A 155 5.79 1.80 -25.66
N ALA A 156 5.07 1.40 -24.61
CA ALA A 156 5.68 1.26 -23.28
C ALA A 156 6.69 0.11 -23.27
N THR A 157 7.90 0.41 -22.81
CA THR A 157 8.97 -0.57 -22.57
C THR A 157 9.20 -0.84 -21.08
N SER A 158 8.52 -0.08 -20.22
CA SER A 158 8.55 -0.24 -18.76
C SER A 158 7.19 0.16 -18.20
N ALA A 159 6.47 -0.76 -17.57
CA ALA A 159 5.20 -0.46 -16.90
C ALA A 159 5.02 -1.35 -15.67
N ALA A 160 4.43 -0.80 -14.62
CA ALA A 160 4.02 -1.56 -13.43
C ALA A 160 2.90 -0.83 -12.70
N LEU A 161 2.02 -1.57 -12.04
CA LEU A 161 1.05 -1.06 -11.07
C LEU A 161 1.65 -1.15 -9.68
N ARG A 162 1.53 -0.07 -8.89
CA ARG A 162 2.14 0.07 -7.56
C ARG A 162 1.16 -0.15 -6.42
N SER A 163 -0.07 0.28 -6.63
CA SER A 163 -1.11 0.27 -5.60
C SER A 163 -2.48 0.05 -6.22
N VAL A 164 -3.40 -0.52 -5.45
CA VAL A 164 -4.79 -0.71 -5.85
C VAL A 164 -5.71 -0.41 -4.67
N SER A 165 -6.84 0.23 -4.94
CA SER A 165 -7.89 0.52 -3.96
C SER A 165 -9.25 0.19 -4.54
N CYS A 166 -9.96 -0.75 -3.91
CA CYS A 166 -11.29 -1.19 -4.31
C CYS A 166 -12.34 -0.68 -3.33
N VAL A 167 -13.41 -0.11 -3.83
CA VAL A 167 -14.60 0.25 -3.01
C VAL A 167 -15.73 -0.76 -3.19
N SER A 168 -15.70 -1.54 -4.26
CA SER A 168 -16.65 -2.62 -4.53
C SER A 168 -16.06 -3.67 -5.49
N ALA A 169 -16.76 -4.76 -5.70
CA ALA A 169 -16.40 -5.76 -6.70
C ALA A 169 -16.45 -5.24 -8.16
N THR A 170 -17.07 -4.09 -8.37
CA THR A 170 -17.24 -3.46 -9.69
C THR A 170 -16.50 -2.14 -9.83
N PHE A 171 -15.73 -1.71 -8.83
CA PHE A 171 -14.91 -0.51 -8.92
C PHE A 171 -13.65 -0.64 -8.08
N CYS A 172 -12.50 -0.64 -8.77
CA CYS A 172 -11.18 -0.48 -8.18
C CYS A 172 -10.37 0.51 -9.03
N GLU A 173 -9.53 1.29 -8.40
CA GLU A 173 -8.49 2.08 -9.06
C GLU A 173 -7.14 1.45 -8.77
N ALA A 174 -6.34 1.24 -9.81
CA ALA A 174 -4.95 0.82 -9.70
C ALA A 174 -4.05 1.89 -10.32
N VAL A 175 -2.97 2.20 -9.64
CA VAL A 175 -2.06 3.27 -10.06
C VAL A 175 -0.62 2.78 -10.14
N GLY A 176 0.18 3.45 -10.96
CA GLY A 176 1.58 3.13 -11.15
C GLY A 176 2.25 4.04 -12.17
N PHE A 177 2.99 3.45 -13.08
CA PHE A 177 3.68 4.18 -14.15
C PHE A 177 3.76 3.37 -15.43
N ASN A 178 3.97 4.09 -16.53
CA ASN A 178 4.48 3.55 -17.78
C ASN A 178 5.61 4.44 -18.30
N GLY A 179 6.45 3.92 -19.20
CA GLY A 179 7.52 4.67 -19.82
C GLY A 179 8.04 4.00 -21.08
N THR A 180 8.62 4.80 -21.96
CA THR A 180 9.26 4.34 -23.19
C THR A 180 10.72 3.96 -22.98
N SER A 181 11.27 4.17 -21.77
CA SER A 181 12.60 3.76 -21.33
C SER A 181 12.63 3.61 -19.82
N SER A 182 13.69 3.01 -19.28
CA SER A 182 13.94 2.97 -17.83
C SER A 182 14.21 4.34 -17.21
N ALA A 183 14.56 5.33 -18.04
CA ALA A 183 14.89 6.71 -17.64
C ALA A 183 13.71 7.69 -17.78
N ALA A 184 12.56 7.25 -18.30
CA ALA A 184 11.38 8.10 -18.46
C ALA A 184 10.14 7.35 -17.96
N ARG A 185 9.46 7.92 -16.97
CA ARG A 185 8.22 7.40 -16.41
C ARG A 185 7.17 8.48 -16.40
N VAL A 186 5.96 8.11 -16.73
CA VAL A 186 4.78 8.95 -16.59
C VAL A 186 3.75 8.25 -15.72
N PRO A 187 2.97 9.00 -14.94
CA PRO A 187 1.91 8.44 -14.12
C PRO A 187 0.92 7.63 -14.95
N LEU A 188 0.37 6.60 -14.36
CA LEU A 188 -0.63 5.72 -14.97
C LEU A 188 -1.71 5.38 -13.94
N ALA A 189 -2.96 5.41 -14.38
CA ALA A 189 -4.10 4.87 -13.65
C ALA A 189 -4.89 3.90 -14.53
N GLU A 190 -5.42 2.85 -13.91
CA GLU A 190 -6.28 1.84 -14.50
C GLU A 190 -7.52 1.65 -13.63
N VAL A 191 -8.72 1.70 -14.21
CA VAL A 191 -9.97 1.43 -13.52
C VAL A 191 -10.50 0.04 -13.84
N TRP A 192 -10.87 -0.71 -12.79
CA TRP A 192 -11.66 -1.93 -12.90
C TRP A 192 -13.14 -1.61 -12.84
N ASN A 193 -13.90 -2.03 -13.84
CA ASN A 193 -15.34 -1.77 -13.96
C ASN A 193 -16.23 -2.99 -13.64
N GLY A 194 -15.66 -4.01 -13.01
CA GLY A 194 -16.34 -5.28 -12.74
C GLY A 194 -16.15 -6.35 -13.82
N ALA A 195 -15.59 -5.98 -15.00
CA ALA A 195 -15.40 -6.88 -16.12
C ALA A 195 -13.99 -6.79 -16.74
N SER A 196 -13.40 -5.60 -16.77
CA SER A 196 -12.08 -5.35 -17.39
C SER A 196 -11.40 -4.15 -16.78
N TRP A 197 -10.08 -4.15 -16.79
CA TRP A 197 -9.24 -2.98 -16.54
C TRP A 197 -9.24 -2.06 -17.75
N ARG A 198 -9.25 -0.75 -17.51
CA ARG A 198 -9.24 0.28 -18.56
C ARG A 198 -8.33 1.44 -18.15
N PRO A 199 -7.43 1.90 -19.06
CA PRO A 199 -6.58 3.03 -18.74
C PRO A 199 -7.38 4.32 -18.59
N GLN A 200 -6.95 5.15 -17.66
CA GLN A 200 -7.45 6.50 -17.44
C GLN A 200 -6.32 7.50 -17.65
N PRO A 201 -6.58 8.62 -18.33
CA PRO A 201 -5.60 9.71 -18.43
C PRO A 201 -5.33 10.33 -17.06
N THR A 202 -4.04 10.49 -16.74
CA THR A 202 -3.56 11.19 -15.56
C THR A 202 -2.79 12.43 -15.99
N PRO A 203 -2.96 13.58 -15.31
CA PRO A 203 -2.28 14.83 -15.73
C PRO A 203 -0.77 14.79 -15.52
N GLY A 204 -0.28 14.20 -14.45
CA GLY A 204 1.12 14.22 -14.05
C GLY A 204 1.69 15.63 -13.80
N PRO A 205 2.81 15.78 -13.08
CA PRO A 205 3.48 17.07 -12.91
C PRO A 205 4.11 17.53 -14.23
N ALA A 206 3.87 18.80 -14.60
CA ALA A 206 4.41 19.38 -15.81
C ALA A 206 5.95 19.36 -15.80
N GLY A 207 6.57 18.87 -16.88
CA GLY A 207 8.02 18.83 -17.06
C GLY A 207 8.73 17.69 -16.33
N SER A 208 8.04 16.91 -15.49
CA SER A 208 8.64 15.73 -14.88
C SER A 208 8.86 14.63 -15.93
N THR A 209 9.99 13.96 -15.83
CA THR A 209 10.34 12.79 -16.64
C THR A 209 10.38 11.50 -15.83
N LEU A 210 10.25 11.57 -14.51
CA LEU A 210 10.38 10.45 -13.57
C LEU A 210 9.20 10.34 -12.60
N ALA A 211 7.99 10.76 -13.02
CA ALA A 211 6.81 10.69 -12.17
C ALA A 211 6.14 9.32 -12.21
N GLU A 212 5.72 8.83 -11.04
CA GLU A 212 4.86 7.66 -10.89
C GLU A 212 3.79 7.92 -9.82
N LEU A 213 2.62 7.31 -9.95
CA LEU A 213 1.66 7.24 -8.87
C LEU A 213 2.05 6.07 -7.95
N SER A 214 2.38 6.37 -6.70
CA SER A 214 2.97 5.39 -5.78
C SER A 214 1.96 4.78 -4.82
N GLY A 215 0.85 5.46 -4.54
CA GLY A 215 -0.22 5.00 -3.66
C GLY A 215 -1.56 5.56 -4.09
N VAL A 216 -2.64 4.82 -3.88
CA VAL A 216 -4.03 5.26 -4.14
C VAL A 216 -4.94 4.82 -3.01
N SER A 217 -5.90 5.67 -2.66
CA SER A 217 -6.96 5.39 -1.69
C SER A 217 -8.29 5.95 -2.18
N CYS A 218 -9.28 5.08 -2.33
CA CYS A 218 -10.63 5.42 -2.78
C CYS A 218 -11.64 5.25 -1.63
N VAL A 219 -12.53 6.21 -1.46
CA VAL A 219 -13.67 6.12 -0.54
C VAL A 219 -14.99 5.91 -1.27
N SER A 220 -15.01 6.19 -2.57
CA SER A 220 -16.15 5.94 -3.45
C SER A 220 -15.69 5.84 -4.91
N ALA A 221 -16.58 5.42 -5.82
CA ALA A 221 -16.33 5.45 -7.25
C ALA A 221 -16.18 6.88 -7.84
N HIS A 222 -16.42 7.91 -7.02
CA HIS A 222 -16.34 9.32 -7.41
C HIS A 222 -15.26 10.10 -6.62
N PHE A 223 -14.51 9.43 -5.75
CA PHE A 223 -13.44 10.07 -5.00
C PHE A 223 -12.33 9.08 -4.69
N CYS A 224 -11.16 9.32 -5.26
CA CYS A 224 -9.89 8.70 -4.89
C CYS A 224 -8.82 9.76 -4.82
N GLU A 225 -7.84 9.57 -3.95
CA GLU A 225 -6.58 10.32 -3.92
C GLU A 225 -5.43 9.39 -4.28
N ALA A 226 -4.55 9.87 -5.14
CA ALA A 226 -3.30 9.19 -5.48
C ALA A 226 -2.11 10.13 -5.27
N VAL A 227 -1.01 9.64 -4.74
CA VAL A 227 0.18 10.45 -4.49
C VAL A 227 1.23 10.23 -5.57
N VAL A 228 1.82 11.34 -6.01
CA VAL A 228 2.85 11.37 -7.05
C VAL A 228 4.23 11.29 -6.40
N ASN A 229 4.96 10.25 -6.71
CA ASN A 229 6.40 10.15 -6.41
C ASN A 229 7.18 10.62 -7.64
N SER A 230 7.85 11.76 -7.51
CA SER A 230 8.65 12.34 -8.58
C SER A 230 9.88 13.04 -7.98
N PRO A 231 11.10 12.56 -8.26
CA PRO A 231 12.31 13.18 -7.73
C PRO A 231 12.69 14.49 -8.44
N ASP A 232 12.08 14.76 -9.59
CA ASP A 232 12.39 15.90 -10.48
C ASP A 232 11.29 16.94 -10.55
N SER A 233 10.28 16.86 -9.65
CA SER A 233 9.19 17.85 -9.56
C SER A 233 8.82 18.17 -8.10
N ALA A 234 7.99 19.21 -7.92
CA ALA A 234 7.39 19.50 -6.64
C ALA A 234 6.45 18.36 -6.19
N PRO A 235 6.29 18.13 -4.88
CA PRO A 235 5.35 17.16 -4.34
C PRO A 235 3.92 17.42 -4.85
N ALA A 236 3.24 16.36 -5.24
CA ALA A 236 1.90 16.47 -5.82
C ALA A 236 1.04 15.25 -5.44
N ALA A 237 -0.27 15.43 -5.57
CA ALA A 237 -1.26 14.36 -5.56
C ALA A 237 -2.17 14.51 -6.78
N GLU A 238 -2.90 13.47 -7.09
CA GLU A 238 -3.96 13.50 -8.10
C GLU A 238 -5.27 13.02 -7.48
N GLN A 239 -6.34 13.76 -7.70
CA GLN A 239 -7.68 13.43 -7.22
C GLN A 239 -8.56 12.95 -8.37
N TRP A 240 -9.19 11.79 -8.18
CA TRP A 240 -10.29 11.33 -9.04
C TRP A 240 -11.62 11.89 -8.55
N ASN A 241 -12.35 12.55 -9.44
CA ASN A 241 -13.64 13.18 -9.12
C ASN A 241 -14.85 12.42 -9.70
N GLY A 242 -14.67 11.17 -10.15
CA GLY A 242 -15.69 10.37 -10.83
C GLY A 242 -15.70 10.54 -12.35
N ARG A 243 -14.87 11.47 -12.91
CA ARG A 243 -14.81 11.74 -14.35
C ARG A 243 -13.36 11.87 -14.88
N SER A 244 -12.49 12.50 -14.11
CA SER A 244 -11.08 12.74 -14.48
C SER A 244 -10.21 12.86 -13.25
N TRP A 245 -8.94 12.55 -13.42
CA TRP A 245 -7.88 12.85 -12.47
C TRP A 245 -7.48 14.32 -12.57
N GLN A 246 -7.25 14.96 -11.44
CA GLN A 246 -6.89 16.37 -11.32
C GLN A 246 -5.67 16.53 -10.43
N LEU A 247 -4.63 17.19 -10.95
CA LEU A 247 -3.40 17.45 -10.20
C LEU A 247 -3.64 18.45 -9.07
N GLN A 248 -3.10 18.14 -7.90
CA GLN A 248 -3.14 18.96 -6.69
C GLN A 248 -1.70 19.18 -6.20
N ALA A 249 -1.41 20.41 -5.77
CA ALA A 249 -0.15 20.70 -5.12
C ALA A 249 -0.14 20.22 -3.66
N LEU A 250 0.94 19.56 -3.27
CA LEU A 250 1.25 19.25 -1.87
C LEU A 250 2.21 20.32 -1.32
N PRO A 251 2.24 20.53 0.02
CA PRO A 251 3.22 21.39 0.64
C PRO A 251 4.65 20.95 0.29
N PRO A 252 5.57 21.88 -0.03
CA PRO A 252 6.92 21.54 -0.51
C PRO A 252 7.78 20.74 0.48
N SER A 253 7.43 20.81 1.76
CA SER A 253 8.13 20.06 2.83
C SER A 253 7.72 18.60 2.94
N VAL A 254 6.75 18.13 2.14
CA VAL A 254 6.15 16.80 2.30
C VAL A 254 6.55 15.92 1.12
N GLY A 255 7.48 15.02 1.33
CA GLY A 255 7.73 13.92 0.39
C GLY A 255 6.72 12.80 0.64
N VAL A 256 5.87 12.48 -0.33
CA VAL A 256 4.81 11.48 -0.18
C VAL A 256 5.14 10.17 -0.88
N GLY A 257 4.69 9.05 -0.30
CA GLY A 257 4.84 7.72 -0.86
C GLY A 257 3.56 6.90 -0.75
N THR A 258 2.68 7.27 0.17
CA THR A 258 1.43 6.54 0.47
C THR A 258 0.34 7.50 0.91
N VAL A 259 -0.92 7.11 0.70
CA VAL A 259 -2.11 7.89 1.09
C VAL A 259 -3.18 6.95 1.64
N SER A 260 -3.94 7.43 2.62
CA SER A 260 -5.12 6.74 3.16
C SER A 260 -6.25 7.74 3.41
N CYS A 261 -7.40 7.50 2.80
CA CYS A 261 -8.60 8.31 2.93
C CYS A 261 -9.68 7.57 3.71
N VAL A 262 -10.39 8.25 4.60
CA VAL A 262 -11.60 7.72 5.28
C VAL A 262 -12.87 8.41 4.81
N SER A 263 -12.73 9.58 4.17
CA SER A 263 -13.83 10.32 3.55
C SER A 263 -13.29 11.24 2.44
N ALA A 264 -14.17 11.82 1.64
CA ALA A 264 -13.80 12.83 0.65
C ALA A 264 -13.25 14.14 1.27
N SER A 265 -13.40 14.32 2.59
CA SER A 265 -12.90 15.46 3.34
C SER A 265 -11.77 15.13 4.32
N PHE A 266 -11.25 13.88 4.28
CA PHE A 266 -10.13 13.51 5.13
C PHE A 266 -9.28 12.43 4.46
N CYS A 267 -8.03 12.78 4.16
CA CYS A 267 -6.98 11.86 3.79
C CYS A 267 -5.68 12.22 4.50
N GLU A 268 -4.86 11.25 4.80
CA GLU A 268 -3.47 11.41 5.25
C GLU A 268 -2.51 10.89 4.18
N ALA A 269 -1.55 11.72 3.81
CA ALA A 269 -0.45 11.35 2.93
C ALA A 269 0.87 11.44 3.69
N VAL A 270 1.68 10.39 3.63
CA VAL A 270 2.94 10.28 4.38
C VAL A 270 4.04 9.74 3.48
N GLY A 271 5.27 10.12 3.73
CA GLY A 271 6.42 9.68 2.95
C GLY A 271 7.74 9.57 3.73
N SER A 272 8.83 9.42 3.00
CA SER A 272 10.16 9.11 3.56
C SER A 272 10.91 10.33 4.14
N SER A 273 10.50 11.55 3.83
CA SER A 273 11.23 12.77 4.22
C SER A 273 10.70 13.44 5.48
N ALA A 274 10.21 12.66 6.45
CA ALA A 274 9.66 13.15 7.73
C ALA A 274 8.55 14.21 7.54
N GLY A 275 7.70 14.04 6.51
CA GLY A 275 6.58 14.91 6.23
C GLY A 275 5.26 14.15 6.12
N ALA A 276 4.22 14.70 6.72
CA ALA A 276 2.84 14.29 6.53
C ALA A 276 2.02 15.46 6.00
N ALA A 277 0.99 15.16 5.24
CA ALA A 277 0.00 16.13 4.80
C ALA A 277 -1.41 15.60 5.02
N ILE A 278 -2.28 16.47 5.47
CA ILE A 278 -3.71 16.20 5.66
C ILE A 278 -4.53 16.92 4.58
N TRP A 279 -5.48 16.20 4.00
CA TRP A 279 -6.52 16.72 3.12
C TRP A 279 -7.77 17.06 3.94
N ASN A 280 -8.31 18.25 3.77
CA ASN A 280 -9.48 18.74 4.49
C ASN A 280 -10.76 18.81 3.63
N GLY A 281 -10.74 18.23 2.42
CA GLY A 281 -11.82 18.33 1.44
C GLY A 281 -11.62 19.41 0.39
N THR A 282 -10.65 20.32 0.56
CA THR A 282 -10.39 21.44 -0.36
C THR A 282 -8.91 21.67 -0.65
N SER A 283 -8.03 21.38 0.31
CA SER A 283 -6.59 21.61 0.18
C SER A 283 -5.78 20.67 1.06
N TRP A 284 -4.55 20.40 0.66
CA TRP A 284 -3.54 19.72 1.43
C TRP A 284 -2.78 20.72 2.33
N SER A 285 -2.56 20.36 3.58
CA SER A 285 -1.74 21.13 4.51
C SER A 285 -0.70 20.25 5.20
N ALA A 286 0.51 20.79 5.38
CA ALA A 286 1.59 20.06 6.05
C ALA A 286 1.27 19.89 7.54
N GLN A 287 1.66 18.73 8.06
CA GLN A 287 1.57 18.44 9.49
C GLN A 287 2.98 18.23 10.07
N PRO A 288 3.20 18.62 11.33
CA PRO A 288 4.37 18.20 12.08
C PRO A 288 4.41 16.68 12.17
N PHE A 289 5.52 16.11 11.75
CA PHE A 289 5.74 14.67 11.74
C PHE A 289 6.98 14.37 12.58
N PRO A 290 6.89 13.54 13.64
CA PRO A 290 8.03 13.29 14.50
C PRO A 290 9.11 12.53 13.73
N ASN A 291 10.34 12.97 13.90
CA ASN A 291 11.51 12.28 13.34
C ASN A 291 12.19 11.48 14.46
N PRO A 292 12.45 10.19 14.28
CA PRO A 292 13.14 9.40 15.30
C PRO A 292 14.48 10.06 15.67
N THR A 293 14.72 10.23 16.97
CA THR A 293 15.93 10.91 17.47
C THR A 293 17.19 10.16 17.01
N GLY A 294 18.02 10.82 16.19
CA GLY A 294 19.29 10.27 15.70
C GLY A 294 19.15 9.25 14.55
N GLY A 295 17.96 9.11 13.95
CA GLY A 295 17.72 8.18 12.85
C GLY A 295 17.28 8.86 11.55
N PHE A 296 17.47 8.15 10.44
CA PHE A 296 16.92 8.52 9.14
C PHE A 296 15.82 7.54 8.76
N ILE A 297 14.71 8.04 8.22
CA ILE A 297 13.67 7.19 7.63
C ILE A 297 14.24 6.58 6.35
N ASN A 298 14.35 5.25 6.32
CA ASN A 298 15.09 4.53 5.26
C ASN A 298 14.22 4.08 4.10
N SER A 299 12.89 4.13 4.24
CA SER A 299 11.99 3.62 3.20
C SER A 299 10.63 4.31 3.23
N PHE A 300 9.96 4.30 2.08
CA PHE A 300 8.54 4.63 2.02
C PHE A 300 7.76 3.58 2.81
N GLY A 301 7.13 4.04 3.87
CA GLY A 301 6.24 3.21 4.67
C GLY A 301 4.84 3.13 4.08
N SER A 302 3.90 2.65 4.88
CA SER A 302 2.49 2.63 4.54
C SER A 302 1.66 3.28 5.64
N VAL A 303 0.67 4.10 5.25
CA VAL A 303 -0.32 4.70 6.15
C VAL A 303 -1.66 4.00 6.00
N SER A 304 -2.37 3.84 7.10
CA SER A 304 -3.74 3.33 7.13
C SER A 304 -4.54 4.08 8.18
N CYS A 305 -5.66 4.66 7.77
CA CYS A 305 -6.58 5.38 8.62
C CYS A 305 -7.85 4.56 8.86
N ALA A 306 -8.25 4.41 10.12
CA ALA A 306 -9.54 3.82 10.49
C ALA A 306 -10.61 4.91 10.71
N SER A 307 -10.19 6.14 10.99
CA SER A 307 -11.04 7.32 11.15
C SER A 307 -10.21 8.59 10.97
N ALA A 308 -10.85 9.74 10.91
CA ALA A 308 -10.16 11.04 10.89
C ALA A 308 -9.34 11.33 12.17
N THR A 309 -9.58 10.59 13.23
CA THR A 309 -8.87 10.71 14.50
C THR A 309 -7.93 9.53 14.79
N PHE A 310 -7.77 8.62 13.86
CA PHE A 310 -6.89 7.47 14.03
C PHE A 310 -6.31 6.98 12.70
N CYS A 311 -5.04 7.27 12.51
CA CYS A 311 -4.23 6.68 11.46
C CYS A 311 -2.96 6.09 12.07
N GLU A 312 -2.40 5.12 11.41
CA GLU A 312 -1.07 4.62 11.75
C GLU A 312 -0.22 4.53 10.50
N TRP A 313 1.02 4.95 10.65
CA TRP A 313 2.05 4.83 9.66
C TRP A 313 3.13 3.88 10.15
N VAL A 314 3.61 3.03 9.25
CA VAL A 314 4.68 2.07 9.53
C VAL A 314 5.79 2.22 8.53
N SER A 315 7.05 2.18 9.01
CA SER A 315 8.24 2.35 8.19
C SER A 315 9.45 1.66 8.85
N SER A 316 10.62 1.92 8.34
CA SER A 316 11.88 1.59 9.00
C SER A 316 12.77 2.83 9.12
N SER A 317 13.53 2.89 10.20
CA SER A 317 14.53 3.94 10.39
C SER A 317 15.90 3.33 10.71
N SER A 318 16.97 4.07 10.41
CA SER A 318 18.30 3.72 10.92
C SER A 318 18.55 4.48 12.21
N ASN A 319 19.14 3.81 13.20
CA ASN A 319 19.38 4.37 14.54
C ASN A 319 20.72 5.13 14.67
N GLY A 320 21.25 5.70 13.60
CA GLY A 320 22.54 6.40 13.63
C GLY A 320 23.78 5.48 13.74
N THR A 321 23.64 4.24 14.15
CA THR A 321 24.70 3.21 14.18
C THR A 321 24.66 2.30 12.95
N GLY A 322 23.78 2.59 11.98
CA GLY A 322 23.58 1.79 10.77
C GLY A 322 22.63 0.59 10.97
N THR A 323 22.05 0.41 12.16
CA THR A 323 21.06 -0.64 12.38
C THR A 323 19.68 -0.16 11.95
N VAL A 324 19.03 -0.94 11.09
CA VAL A 324 17.65 -0.69 10.67
C VAL A 324 16.71 -1.22 11.74
N VAL A 325 15.80 -0.37 12.20
CA VAL A 325 14.77 -0.68 13.20
C VAL A 325 13.39 -0.41 12.62
N THR A 326 12.39 -1.10 13.15
CA THR A 326 10.98 -0.85 12.82
C THR A 326 10.54 0.47 13.43
N LEU A 327 9.73 1.22 12.69
CA LEU A 327 9.14 2.48 13.13
C LEU A 327 7.63 2.42 12.92
N ALA A 328 6.88 2.78 13.95
CA ALA A 328 5.45 3.01 13.84
C ALA A 328 5.09 4.35 14.47
N GLU A 329 4.17 5.07 13.85
CA GLU A 329 3.64 6.33 14.34
C GLU A 329 2.12 6.32 14.26
N VAL A 330 1.48 6.96 15.23
CA VAL A 330 0.03 7.06 15.33
C VAL A 330 -0.41 8.51 15.27
N TRP A 331 -1.44 8.76 14.47
CA TRP A 331 -2.23 9.99 14.43
C TRP A 331 -3.42 9.85 15.39
N ASN A 332 -3.61 10.83 16.27
CA ASN A 332 -4.67 10.85 17.27
C ASN A 332 -5.80 11.85 16.97
N GLY A 333 -5.83 12.41 15.77
CA GLY A 333 -6.75 13.48 15.37
C GLY A 333 -6.17 14.89 15.48
N THR A 334 -5.02 15.05 16.13
CA THR A 334 -4.37 16.35 16.33
C THR A 334 -2.86 16.34 16.07
N SER A 335 -2.19 15.23 16.34
CA SER A 335 -0.74 15.09 16.18
C SER A 335 -0.33 13.66 15.94
N TRP A 336 0.81 13.50 15.26
CA TRP A 336 1.52 12.24 15.12
C TRP A 336 2.45 12.00 16.32
N SER A 337 2.57 10.75 16.74
CA SER A 337 3.48 10.34 17.82
C SER A 337 4.08 8.96 17.54
N VAL A 338 5.37 8.78 17.90
CA VAL A 338 6.08 7.51 17.72
C VAL A 338 5.53 6.48 18.70
N GLN A 339 5.29 5.27 18.20
CA GLN A 339 4.93 4.11 19.00
C GLN A 339 6.10 3.14 19.15
N SER A 340 6.20 2.50 20.31
CA SER A 340 7.14 1.42 20.52
C SER A 340 6.71 0.18 19.72
N THR A 341 7.61 -0.34 18.91
CA THR A 341 7.42 -1.59 18.16
C THR A 341 8.38 -2.65 18.70
N PRO A 342 8.00 -3.94 18.68
CA PRO A 342 8.95 -5.00 19.00
C PRO A 342 10.07 -4.98 17.95
N GLY A 343 11.31 -4.99 18.44
CA GLY A 343 12.48 -5.09 17.56
C GLY A 343 12.54 -6.46 16.89
N PRO A 344 13.21 -6.57 15.73
CA PRO A 344 13.46 -7.87 15.10
C PRO A 344 14.27 -8.76 16.06
N PRO A 345 14.08 -10.09 16.01
CA PRO A 345 14.99 -11.00 16.68
C PRO A 345 16.43 -10.71 16.25
N ARG A 346 17.38 -10.84 17.16
CA ARG A 346 18.80 -10.52 16.90
C ARG A 346 19.29 -11.25 15.62
N GLY A 347 19.71 -10.47 14.63
CA GLY A 347 20.26 -10.98 13.37
C GLY A 347 19.38 -10.76 12.13
N GLY A 348 18.21 -10.11 12.20
CA GLY A 348 17.32 -9.86 11.09
C GLY A 348 17.32 -8.43 10.56
N LEU A 349 17.26 -8.28 9.23
CA LEU A 349 16.97 -7.00 8.56
C LEU A 349 15.45 -6.87 8.40
N CYS A 350 14.85 -5.84 9.01
CA CYS A 350 13.43 -5.53 8.81
C CYS A 350 13.24 -4.55 7.65
N ARG A 351 12.28 -4.84 6.76
CA ARG A 351 11.79 -3.90 5.75
C ARG A 351 10.32 -3.62 5.99
N PRO A 352 9.87 -2.37 6.00
CA PRO A 352 8.44 -2.04 6.02
C PRO A 352 7.81 -2.42 4.68
N GLN A 353 6.61 -2.93 4.76
CA GLN A 353 5.81 -3.32 3.61
C GLN A 353 4.70 -2.30 3.39
N ARG A 354 4.31 -2.08 2.13
CA ARG A 354 3.13 -1.28 1.80
C ARG A 354 1.89 -2.04 2.24
N SER A 355 1.19 -1.54 3.23
CA SER A 355 -0.09 -2.10 3.64
C SER A 355 -1.21 -1.10 3.40
N VAL A 356 -2.27 -1.52 2.75
CA VAL A 356 -3.54 -0.80 2.68
C VAL A 356 -4.53 -1.58 3.52
N VAL A 357 -4.89 -1.06 4.68
CA VAL A 357 -5.96 -1.63 5.51
C VAL A 357 -7.21 -0.81 5.25
N HIS A 358 -8.17 -1.36 4.54
CA HIS A 358 -9.52 -0.79 4.49
C HIS A 358 -10.35 -1.40 5.62
N ARG A 359 -10.86 -0.55 6.52
CA ARG A 359 -12.00 -0.87 7.38
C ARG A 359 -13.22 -0.13 6.83
N ARG A 360 -14.28 -0.84 6.62
CA ARG A 360 -15.64 -0.30 6.61
C ARG A 360 -16.28 -0.49 7.97
#